data_dd5b68d4ef0db961be9374c405d54531
#
_entry.id   dd5b68d4ef0db961be9374c405d54531
#
_cell.length_a   1.000
_cell.length_b   1.000
_cell.length_c   1.000
_cell.angle_alpha   90.00
_cell.angle_beta   90.00
_cell.angle_gamma   90.00
#
_symmetry.space_group_name_H-M   'P 1'
#
loop_
_entity.id
_entity.type
_entity.pdbx_description
1 polymer ?
#
loop_
_entity_poly.entity_id
_entity_poly.type
_entity_poly.pdbx_seq_one_letter_code
_entity_poly.pdbx_strand_id
1 'polypeptide(L)'
;VISYQGDGDLAAIGGNNIIQAANRGENMVVFFVNNAIYGMTGGQMAPTTLAGQKTTTTPYGRNVKTDGYPIQVCELINTFTAPVYVTRTSLHDMPNIRKTRTAVRKAIMNAKEKKGFSFVEVLSMCPSGWKKDSLQSQQWIKEDMIPRFPLDVFRDISEEAEAVERPVPVMDPEEVKKIFGYSDFKAGTIQKNTEANFEKVFLRVSGFGGQGIMSTGIALANVGMEYDYNVSWLPSYGPEMRGGTANCSVKIQEDKIGASEVTEPNVIIAMNQPSLEKFEKIMVPGGALIYNSTLIDIEPSRDDVDIYPVPITGIADELGDTRVQSMVSVGAFAAITGLFDPEEIVKLMPSLFEGKPDKVLRMNEEAVRKGYYYVTENFSV
;
A
#
# COMPACT_ATOMS: atom_id res chain seq x y z
N VAL A 1 -0.72 14.05 12.16
CA VAL A 1 -1.01 13.30 10.91
C VAL A 1 -0.02 13.71 9.85
N ILE A 2 0.45 12.74 9.05
CA ILE A 2 1.30 12.99 7.87
C ILE A 2 0.54 12.44 6.65
N SER A 3 0.37 13.29 5.63
CA SER A 3 -0.18 12.92 4.33
C SER A 3 0.92 12.99 3.28
N TYR A 4 1.05 11.95 2.46
CA TYR A 4 2.01 11.87 1.35
C TYR A 4 1.25 11.57 0.08
N GLN A 5 1.22 12.51 -0.86
CA GLN A 5 0.30 12.49 -1.99
C GLN A 5 0.98 12.90 -3.29
N GLY A 6 0.56 12.32 -4.41
CA GLY A 6 0.94 12.71 -5.76
C GLY A 6 -0.08 13.66 -6.41
N ASP A 7 0.13 13.93 -7.70
CA ASP A 7 -0.70 14.86 -8.49
C ASP A 7 -2.18 14.47 -8.53
N GLY A 8 -2.45 13.17 -8.65
CA GLY A 8 -3.81 12.65 -8.71
C GLY A 8 -4.53 12.76 -7.39
N ASP A 9 -3.84 12.36 -6.32
CA ASP A 9 -4.42 12.32 -4.98
C ASP A 9 -4.73 13.73 -4.46
N LEU A 10 -3.77 14.64 -4.59
CA LEU A 10 -3.89 15.96 -3.97
C LEU A 10 -4.54 17.00 -4.88
N ALA A 11 -4.04 17.13 -6.11
CA ALA A 11 -4.44 18.24 -6.97
C ALA A 11 -5.67 17.94 -7.85
N ALA A 12 -6.07 16.65 -7.94
CA ALA A 12 -7.28 16.21 -8.64
C ALA A 12 -8.36 15.77 -7.64
N ILE A 13 -8.38 14.49 -7.25
CA ILE A 13 -9.44 13.92 -6.40
C ILE A 13 -9.47 14.60 -5.02
N GLY A 14 -8.32 14.84 -4.42
CA GLY A 14 -8.18 15.46 -3.09
C GLY A 14 -8.23 16.98 -3.08
N GLY A 15 -8.42 17.65 -4.22
CA GLY A 15 -8.35 19.10 -4.33
C GLY A 15 -9.25 19.85 -3.34
N ASN A 16 -10.49 19.41 -3.18
CA ASN A 16 -11.38 19.99 -2.17
C ASN A 16 -10.92 19.70 -0.73
N ASN A 17 -10.46 18.48 -0.47
CA ASN A 17 -10.06 18.07 0.87
C ASN A 17 -8.84 18.88 1.36
N ILE A 18 -7.83 19.07 0.50
CA ILE A 18 -6.64 19.85 0.87
C ILE A 18 -6.98 21.32 1.13
N ILE A 19 -7.87 21.93 0.34
CA ILE A 19 -8.36 23.29 0.55
C ILE A 19 -9.01 23.42 1.92
N GLN A 20 -9.90 22.50 2.29
CA GLN A 20 -10.59 22.53 3.58
C GLN A 20 -9.64 22.27 4.75
N ALA A 21 -8.71 21.34 4.62
CA ALA A 21 -7.72 21.07 5.66
C ALA A 21 -6.79 22.27 5.91
N ALA A 22 -6.32 22.91 4.83
CA ALA A 22 -5.50 24.11 4.91
C ALA A 22 -6.26 25.30 5.51
N ASN A 23 -7.51 25.53 5.05
CA ASN A 23 -8.35 26.62 5.55
C ASN A 23 -8.64 26.48 7.06
N ARG A 24 -8.86 25.26 7.55
CA ARG A 24 -9.06 25.00 8.97
C ARG A 24 -7.76 25.00 9.79
N GLY A 25 -6.58 25.01 9.14
CA GLY A 25 -5.29 24.90 9.81
C GLY A 25 -5.15 23.59 10.59
N GLU A 26 -5.59 22.46 10.02
CA GLU A 26 -5.50 21.16 10.68
C GLU A 26 -4.07 20.83 11.11
N ASN A 27 -3.90 20.23 12.28
CA ASN A 27 -2.55 19.85 12.74
C ASN A 27 -2.04 18.64 11.96
N MET A 28 -1.58 18.90 10.75
CA MET A 28 -1.05 17.89 9.85
C MET A 28 0.05 18.43 8.94
N VAL A 29 0.85 17.51 8.44
CA VAL A 29 1.83 17.78 7.38
C VAL A 29 1.37 17.15 6.09
N VAL A 30 1.43 17.89 5.01
CA VAL A 30 1.19 17.40 3.67
C VAL A 30 2.47 17.47 2.86
N PHE A 31 2.94 16.31 2.39
CA PHE A 31 3.99 16.20 1.39
C PHE A 31 3.34 15.94 0.04
N PHE A 32 3.44 16.92 -0.83
CA PHE A 32 2.92 16.85 -2.18
C PHE A 32 4.06 16.60 -3.17
N VAL A 33 4.11 15.40 -3.74
CA VAL A 33 5.10 15.03 -4.76
C VAL A 33 4.55 15.41 -6.13
N ASN A 34 5.07 16.52 -6.67
CA ASN A 34 4.68 17.04 -7.97
C ASN A 34 5.68 16.59 -9.04
N ASN A 35 5.25 15.70 -9.92
CA ASN A 35 6.02 15.26 -11.10
C ASN A 35 5.33 15.66 -12.43
N ALA A 36 4.31 16.50 -12.37
CA ALA A 36 3.58 17.05 -13.53
C ALA A 36 2.98 15.99 -14.47
N ILE A 37 2.70 14.78 -13.99
CA ILE A 37 2.11 13.68 -14.79
C ILE A 37 1.56 12.56 -13.89
N TYR A 38 0.51 11.87 -14.29
CA TYR A 38 0.08 10.63 -13.64
C TYR A 38 0.98 9.46 -14.08
N GLY A 39 2.14 9.31 -13.42
CA GLY A 39 3.15 8.32 -13.85
C GLY A 39 2.66 6.87 -13.71
N MET A 40 2.08 6.52 -12.57
CA MET A 40 1.70 5.16 -12.21
C MET A 40 0.60 4.57 -13.11
N THR A 41 -0.35 5.39 -13.55
CA THR A 41 -1.49 4.94 -14.37
C THR A 41 -1.23 4.94 -15.87
N GLY A 42 -0.03 5.32 -16.31
CA GLY A 42 0.38 5.26 -17.73
C GLY A 42 0.68 6.60 -18.36
N GLY A 43 0.95 7.64 -17.59
CA GLY A 43 1.45 8.92 -18.09
C GLY A 43 0.38 9.87 -18.62
N GLN A 44 -0.79 9.92 -18.00
CA GLN A 44 -1.87 10.86 -18.34
C GLN A 44 -1.56 12.27 -17.84
N MET A 45 -2.29 13.25 -18.37
CA MET A 45 -2.23 14.64 -17.93
C MET A 45 -2.73 14.77 -16.48
N ALA A 46 -1.92 15.38 -15.63
CA ALA A 46 -2.27 15.79 -14.27
C ALA A 46 -2.69 17.27 -14.23
N PRO A 47 -3.32 17.75 -13.16
CA PRO A 47 -3.61 19.18 -13.00
C PRO A 47 -2.37 20.07 -13.05
N THR A 48 -1.21 19.53 -12.65
CA THR A 48 0.11 20.22 -12.64
C THR A 48 0.89 20.09 -13.94
N THR A 49 0.45 19.28 -14.91
CA THR A 49 1.14 19.10 -16.21
C THR A 49 1.39 20.44 -16.89
N LEU A 50 2.62 20.67 -17.35
CA LEU A 50 3.03 21.95 -17.95
C LEU A 50 2.30 22.23 -19.27
N ALA A 51 2.14 23.50 -19.60
CA ALA A 51 1.65 23.90 -20.93
C ALA A 51 2.60 23.35 -22.01
N GLY A 52 2.05 22.74 -23.05
CA GLY A 52 2.82 22.09 -24.12
C GLY A 52 3.43 20.74 -23.75
N GLN A 53 3.39 20.30 -22.49
CA GLN A 53 3.90 18.97 -22.12
C GLN A 53 3.05 17.85 -22.73
N LYS A 54 3.73 16.92 -23.40
CA LYS A 54 3.10 15.74 -24.00
C LYS A 54 2.87 14.66 -22.95
N THR A 55 1.67 14.10 -22.93
CA THR A 55 1.25 12.98 -22.10
C THR A 55 0.43 12.00 -22.93
N THR A 56 0.05 10.86 -22.38
CA THR A 56 -0.78 9.89 -23.10
C THR A 56 -2.18 10.44 -23.44
N THR A 57 -2.70 11.37 -22.64
CA THR A 57 -3.99 12.04 -22.90
C THR A 57 -3.85 13.41 -23.58
N THR A 58 -2.64 13.93 -23.69
CA THR A 58 -2.31 15.16 -24.44
C THR A 58 -1.15 14.89 -25.41
N PRO A 59 -1.33 14.07 -26.45
CA PRO A 59 -0.26 13.62 -27.34
C PRO A 59 0.39 14.75 -28.14
N TYR A 60 -0.33 15.85 -28.37
CA TYR A 60 0.16 17.04 -29.07
C TYR A 60 0.68 18.12 -28.10
N GLY A 61 0.67 17.84 -26.78
CA GLY A 61 1.00 18.77 -25.70
C GLY A 61 -0.25 19.39 -25.07
N ARG A 62 -0.19 19.70 -23.76
CA ARG A 62 -1.28 20.36 -23.04
C ARG A 62 -1.60 21.71 -23.66
N ASN A 63 -2.81 21.87 -24.13
CA ASN A 63 -3.31 23.12 -24.69
C ASN A 63 -4.08 23.89 -23.61
N VAL A 64 -3.53 25.02 -23.15
CA VAL A 64 -4.13 25.82 -22.06
C VAL A 64 -5.53 26.36 -22.38
N LYS A 65 -5.91 26.46 -23.67
CA LYS A 65 -7.24 26.92 -24.06
C LYS A 65 -8.32 25.86 -23.88
N THR A 66 -7.96 24.58 -23.98
CA THR A 66 -8.90 23.44 -23.84
C THR A 66 -8.72 22.70 -22.53
N ASP A 67 -7.47 22.57 -22.04
CA ASP A 67 -7.10 21.73 -20.93
C ASP A 67 -6.79 22.53 -19.65
N GLY A 68 -6.89 23.86 -19.73
CA GLY A 68 -6.59 24.77 -18.62
C GLY A 68 -5.11 24.88 -18.28
N TYR A 69 -4.78 25.82 -17.39
CA TYR A 69 -3.41 26.06 -16.93
C TYR A 69 -2.96 25.09 -15.86
N PRO A 70 -1.64 24.83 -15.71
CA PRO A 70 -1.10 24.10 -14.58
C PRO A 70 -1.48 24.75 -13.25
N ILE A 71 -1.98 23.97 -12.29
CA ILE A 71 -2.35 24.46 -10.97
C ILE A 71 -1.06 24.69 -10.14
N GLN A 72 -0.93 25.87 -9.57
CA GLN A 72 0.15 26.25 -8.64
C GLN A 72 -0.32 26.07 -7.21
N VAL A 73 -0.05 24.87 -6.66
CA VAL A 73 -0.67 24.45 -5.39
C VAL A 73 -0.11 25.23 -4.20
N CYS A 74 1.21 25.47 -4.13
CA CYS A 74 1.79 26.28 -3.05
C CYS A 74 1.20 27.69 -2.99
N GLU A 75 1.05 28.34 -4.15
CA GLU A 75 0.47 29.66 -4.26
C GLU A 75 -1.00 29.65 -3.80
N LEU A 76 -1.77 28.65 -4.21
CA LEU A 76 -3.15 28.47 -3.78
C LEU A 76 -3.23 28.28 -2.25
N ILE A 77 -2.45 27.39 -1.69
CA ILE A 77 -2.45 27.12 -0.23
C ILE A 77 -1.98 28.36 0.55
N ASN A 78 -1.05 29.15 0.00
CA ASN A 78 -0.58 30.38 0.64
C ASN A 78 -1.64 31.50 0.70
N THR A 79 -2.72 31.40 -0.04
CA THR A 79 -3.85 32.37 0.08
C THR A 79 -4.65 32.18 1.37
N PHE A 80 -4.59 31.02 2.02
CA PHE A 80 -5.29 30.77 3.29
C PHE A 80 -4.50 31.37 4.46
N THR A 81 -5.20 31.81 5.50
CA THR A 81 -4.59 32.44 6.68
C THR A 81 -3.96 31.41 7.63
N ALA A 82 -4.55 30.24 7.75
CA ALA A 82 -4.24 29.27 8.79
C ALA A 82 -2.93 28.44 8.61
N PRO A 83 -2.41 28.16 7.39
CA PRO A 83 -1.15 27.42 7.25
C PRO A 83 0.03 28.13 7.91
N VAL A 84 0.83 27.38 8.66
CA VAL A 84 2.01 27.93 9.38
C VAL A 84 3.30 27.80 8.55
N TYR A 85 3.37 26.83 7.65
CA TYR A 85 4.51 26.62 6.78
C TYR A 85 4.07 26.15 5.39
N VAL A 86 4.48 26.88 4.36
CA VAL A 86 4.21 26.55 2.95
C VAL A 86 5.49 26.74 2.15
N THR A 87 6.00 25.68 1.53
CA THR A 87 7.24 25.76 0.75
C THR A 87 7.22 24.81 -0.45
N ARG A 88 7.93 25.21 -1.50
CA ARG A 88 8.23 24.36 -2.66
C ARG A 88 9.72 24.09 -2.74
N THR A 89 10.06 22.81 -2.84
CA THR A 89 11.42 22.29 -2.93
C THR A 89 11.57 21.37 -4.14
N SER A 90 12.76 20.82 -4.37
CA SER A 90 13.03 19.98 -5.52
C SER A 90 14.09 18.91 -5.21
N LEU A 91 14.08 17.82 -5.98
CA LEU A 91 15.03 16.71 -5.87
C LEU A 91 16.03 16.64 -7.05
N HIS A 92 16.15 17.69 -7.88
CA HIS A 92 16.95 17.63 -9.09
C HIS A 92 18.47 17.69 -8.87
N ASP A 93 18.94 18.19 -7.72
CA ASP A 93 20.36 18.25 -7.36
C ASP A 93 20.58 18.11 -5.84
N MET A 94 21.83 17.86 -5.44
CA MET A 94 22.19 17.64 -4.03
C MET A 94 21.91 18.83 -3.11
N PRO A 95 22.16 20.11 -3.49
CA PRO A 95 21.77 21.25 -2.67
C PRO A 95 20.26 21.32 -2.40
N ASN A 96 19.43 21.06 -3.43
CA ASN A 96 17.98 21.10 -3.29
C ASN A 96 17.44 19.88 -2.51
N ILE A 97 18.04 18.70 -2.64
CA ILE A 97 17.74 17.54 -1.78
C ILE A 97 17.98 17.88 -0.30
N ARG A 98 19.07 18.57 0.03
CA ARG A 98 19.35 19.01 1.40
C ARG A 98 18.31 20.02 1.89
N LYS A 99 17.90 20.99 1.06
CA LYS A 99 16.82 21.94 1.37
C LYS A 99 15.50 21.21 1.61
N THR A 100 15.16 20.25 0.75
CA THR A 100 13.97 19.41 0.91
C THR A 100 13.97 18.67 2.26
N ARG A 101 15.11 18.06 2.62
CA ARG A 101 15.25 17.40 3.92
C ARG A 101 15.01 18.34 5.10
N THR A 102 15.51 19.55 5.03
CA THR A 102 15.30 20.58 6.06
C THR A 102 13.84 20.99 6.15
N ALA A 103 13.20 21.23 4.99
CA ALA A 103 11.78 21.57 4.91
C ALA A 103 10.87 20.47 5.48
N VAL A 104 11.13 19.22 5.11
CA VAL A 104 10.42 18.05 5.64
C VAL A 104 10.53 17.97 7.15
N ARG A 105 11.75 18.11 7.69
CA ARG A 105 11.99 18.09 9.14
C ARG A 105 11.22 19.21 9.85
N LYS A 106 11.27 20.44 9.32
CA LYS A 106 10.56 21.58 9.89
C LYS A 106 9.05 21.34 9.92
N ALA A 107 8.48 20.91 8.82
CA ALA A 107 7.06 20.61 8.73
C ALA A 107 6.62 19.56 9.75
N ILE A 108 7.39 18.46 9.91
CA ILE A 108 7.12 17.43 10.92
C ILE A 108 7.20 17.99 12.34
N MET A 109 8.19 18.86 12.62
CA MET A 109 8.30 19.47 13.95
C MET A 109 7.11 20.38 14.24
N ASN A 110 6.63 21.19 13.29
CA ASN A 110 5.42 21.98 13.45
C ASN A 110 4.21 21.12 13.85
N ALA A 111 4.01 19.99 13.19
CA ALA A 111 2.91 19.08 13.53
C ALA A 111 3.10 18.39 14.91
N LYS A 112 4.34 18.03 15.26
CA LYS A 112 4.68 17.46 16.59
C LYS A 112 4.39 18.45 17.70
N GLU A 113 4.70 19.72 17.47
CA GLU A 113 4.47 20.84 18.38
C GLU A 113 3.04 21.41 18.32
N LYS A 114 2.16 20.77 17.56
CA LYS A 114 0.74 21.15 17.38
C LYS A 114 0.53 22.55 16.81
N LYS A 115 1.48 23.08 16.07
CA LYS A 115 1.45 24.45 15.54
C LYS A 115 0.44 24.65 14.41
N GLY A 116 -0.01 23.57 13.76
CA GLY A 116 -1.03 23.63 12.72
C GLY A 116 -0.58 23.03 11.39
N PHE A 117 -1.14 23.55 10.30
CA PHE A 117 -0.99 23.00 8.95
C PHE A 117 0.35 23.37 8.31
N SER A 118 1.07 22.37 7.81
CA SER A 118 2.32 22.56 7.07
C SER A 118 2.24 21.86 5.70
N PHE A 119 2.65 22.56 4.66
CA PHE A 119 2.61 22.09 3.27
C PHE A 119 3.98 22.16 2.62
N VAL A 120 4.47 21.02 2.11
CA VAL A 120 5.75 20.93 1.40
C VAL A 120 5.52 20.31 0.04
N GLU A 121 5.57 21.11 -1.01
CA GLU A 121 5.57 20.63 -2.39
C GLU A 121 7.00 20.26 -2.78
N VAL A 122 7.17 19.06 -3.35
CA VAL A 122 8.46 18.54 -3.79
C VAL A 122 8.40 18.23 -5.28
N LEU A 123 9.09 19.04 -6.08
CA LEU A 123 9.26 18.74 -7.50
C LEU A 123 10.15 17.50 -7.65
N SER A 124 9.60 16.46 -8.24
CA SER A 124 10.22 15.14 -8.33
C SER A 124 10.26 14.65 -9.78
N MET A 125 11.20 13.76 -10.06
CA MET A 125 11.35 13.14 -11.37
C MET A 125 10.33 12.02 -11.58
N CYS A 126 9.85 11.90 -12.83
CA CYS A 126 9.14 10.72 -13.33
C CYS A 126 9.76 10.26 -14.65
N PRO A 127 10.94 9.60 -14.64
CA PRO A 127 11.66 9.22 -15.85
C PRO A 127 10.82 8.37 -16.82
N SER A 128 10.09 7.40 -16.30
CA SER A 128 9.20 6.53 -17.07
C SER A 128 8.03 7.29 -17.71
N GLY A 129 7.35 8.16 -16.93
CA GLY A 129 6.23 8.95 -17.42
C GLY A 129 6.66 10.00 -18.44
N TRP A 130 7.85 10.58 -18.29
CA TRP A 130 8.41 11.56 -19.23
C TRP A 130 9.18 10.95 -20.38
N LYS A 131 9.46 9.64 -20.36
CA LYS A 131 10.31 8.92 -21.32
C LYS A 131 11.70 9.56 -21.45
N LYS A 132 12.32 9.87 -20.32
CA LYS A 132 13.63 10.52 -20.19
C LYS A 132 14.53 9.67 -19.28
N ASP A 133 15.83 9.72 -19.48
CA ASP A 133 16.79 9.19 -18.52
C ASP A 133 16.87 10.08 -17.25
N SER A 134 17.64 9.63 -16.25
CA SER A 134 17.75 10.34 -14.98
C SER A 134 18.37 11.73 -15.11
N LEU A 135 19.40 11.89 -15.96
CA LEU A 135 20.07 13.17 -16.17
C LEU A 135 19.17 14.15 -16.92
N GLN A 136 18.53 13.70 -17.99
CA GLN A 136 17.54 14.48 -18.72
C GLN A 136 16.36 14.87 -17.84
N SER A 137 15.96 14.00 -16.92
CA SER A 137 14.87 14.31 -15.97
C SER A 137 15.27 15.37 -14.96
N GLN A 138 16.52 15.36 -14.46
CA GLN A 138 17.04 16.40 -13.58
C GLN A 138 17.09 17.76 -14.30
N GLN A 139 17.57 17.76 -15.53
CA GLN A 139 17.64 18.95 -16.36
C GLN A 139 16.25 19.51 -16.65
N TRP A 140 15.28 18.65 -16.97
CA TRP A 140 13.92 19.05 -17.23
C TRP A 140 13.24 19.71 -16.01
N ILE A 141 13.48 19.20 -14.79
CA ILE A 141 13.01 19.90 -13.59
C ILE A 141 13.58 21.32 -13.54
N LYS A 142 14.90 21.46 -13.78
CA LYS A 142 15.59 22.75 -13.67
C LYS A 142 15.12 23.74 -14.74
N GLU A 143 14.96 23.30 -15.98
CA GLU A 143 14.74 24.17 -17.14
C GLU A 143 13.25 24.39 -17.46
N ASP A 144 12.40 23.40 -17.19
CA ASP A 144 10.97 23.45 -17.54
C ASP A 144 10.06 23.59 -16.31
N MET A 145 10.28 22.80 -15.24
CA MET A 145 9.38 22.83 -14.07
C MET A 145 9.62 24.04 -13.17
N ILE A 146 10.87 24.33 -12.80
CA ILE A 146 11.19 25.40 -11.85
C ILE A 146 10.75 26.78 -12.36
N PRO A 147 10.89 27.14 -13.66
CA PRO A 147 10.35 28.41 -14.16
C PRO A 147 8.82 28.53 -14.01
N ARG A 148 8.10 27.41 -14.01
CA ARG A 148 6.64 27.39 -13.81
C ARG A 148 6.23 27.24 -12.35
N PHE A 149 7.01 26.50 -11.59
CA PHE A 149 6.85 26.21 -10.17
C PHE A 149 8.08 26.71 -9.41
N PRO A 150 8.23 28.04 -9.19
CA PRO A 150 9.42 28.59 -8.52
C PRO A 150 9.64 27.99 -7.14
N LEU A 151 10.89 27.66 -6.84
CA LEU A 151 11.26 27.16 -5.52
C LEU A 151 11.33 28.33 -4.54
N ASP A 152 10.51 28.27 -3.49
CA ASP A 152 10.46 29.33 -2.48
C ASP A 152 9.89 28.82 -1.15
N VAL A 153 10.06 29.62 -0.13
CA VAL A 153 9.32 29.54 1.14
C VAL A 153 8.22 30.60 1.08
N PHE A 154 7.02 30.19 0.70
CA PHE A 154 5.86 31.07 0.53
C PHE A 154 5.35 31.61 1.87
N ARG A 155 5.49 30.80 2.92
CA ARG A 155 5.13 31.17 4.29
C ARG A 155 5.97 30.39 5.30
N ASP A 156 6.42 31.07 6.32
CA ASP A 156 7.07 30.47 7.48
C ASP A 156 6.84 31.33 8.73
N ILE A 157 5.81 30.98 9.48
CA ILE A 157 5.50 31.56 10.78
C ILE A 157 5.70 30.54 11.91
N SER A 158 6.51 29.50 11.66
CA SER A 158 6.70 28.37 12.58
C SER A 158 7.21 28.78 13.97
N GLU A 159 8.01 29.86 14.05
CA GLU A 159 8.54 30.34 15.33
C GLU A 159 7.52 31.16 16.13
N GLU A 160 6.60 31.83 15.42
CA GLU A 160 5.58 32.70 15.98
C GLU A 160 4.29 31.93 16.31
N ALA A 161 4.08 30.79 15.66
CA ALA A 161 2.88 29.99 15.83
C ALA A 161 2.87 29.25 17.18
N GLU A 162 1.82 29.48 17.94
CA GLU A 162 1.55 28.78 19.20
C GLU A 162 0.87 27.44 18.94
N ALA A 163 0.99 26.52 19.91
CA ALA A 163 0.31 25.24 19.83
C ALA A 163 -1.21 25.42 19.94
N VAL A 164 -1.95 24.85 18.99
CA VAL A 164 -3.41 24.86 18.99
C VAL A 164 -3.93 23.55 19.53
N GLU A 165 -4.53 23.60 20.72
CA GLU A 165 -5.27 22.47 21.24
C GLU A 165 -6.68 22.45 20.67
N ARG A 166 -7.02 21.35 20.01
CA ARG A 166 -8.36 21.12 19.48
C ARG A 166 -9.06 20.08 20.33
N PRO A 167 -10.33 20.28 20.65
CA PRO A 167 -11.10 19.25 21.32
C PRO A 167 -11.12 18.01 20.44
N VAL A 168 -10.63 16.89 20.96
CA VAL A 168 -10.80 15.59 20.33
C VAL A 168 -12.23 15.16 20.62
N PRO A 169 -13.08 14.96 19.62
CA PRO A 169 -14.41 14.43 19.86
C PRO A 169 -14.27 13.08 20.54
N VAL A 170 -14.87 12.92 21.70
CA VAL A 170 -14.99 11.61 22.34
C VAL A 170 -16.03 10.84 21.52
N MET A 171 -15.53 9.96 20.65
CA MET A 171 -16.40 9.06 19.92
C MET A 171 -16.63 7.82 20.78
N ASP A 172 -17.85 7.65 21.27
CA ASP A 172 -18.28 6.38 21.85
C ASP A 172 -18.37 5.36 20.71
N PRO A 173 -17.57 4.28 20.72
CA PRO A 173 -17.59 3.27 19.67
C PRO A 173 -18.99 2.66 19.46
N GLU A 174 -19.78 2.53 20.50
CA GLU A 174 -21.13 1.98 20.41
C GLU A 174 -22.12 2.97 19.77
N GLU A 175 -21.95 4.26 20.02
CA GLU A 175 -22.74 5.30 19.35
C GLU A 175 -22.38 5.42 17.87
N VAL A 176 -21.09 5.28 17.53
CA VAL A 176 -20.62 5.23 16.15
C VAL A 176 -21.17 4.02 15.41
N LYS A 177 -21.13 2.82 16.01
CA LYS A 177 -21.74 1.61 15.46
C LYS A 177 -23.23 1.81 15.20
N LYS A 178 -23.96 2.46 16.12
CA LYS A 178 -25.37 2.78 15.98
C LYS A 178 -25.64 3.71 14.79
N ILE A 179 -24.85 4.80 14.64
CA ILE A 179 -24.97 5.78 13.55
C ILE A 179 -24.73 5.14 12.20
N PHE A 180 -23.75 4.23 12.08
CA PHE A 180 -23.42 3.53 10.86
C PHE A 180 -24.24 2.25 10.62
N GLY A 181 -25.18 1.91 11.49
CA GLY A 181 -25.99 0.71 11.38
C GLY A 181 -25.21 -0.60 11.65
N TYR A 182 -24.05 -0.51 12.29
CA TYR A 182 -23.23 -1.67 12.69
C TYR A 182 -23.67 -2.29 14.03
N SER A 183 -24.88 -2.02 14.49
CA SER A 183 -25.41 -2.61 15.72
C SER A 183 -25.46 -4.15 15.71
N ASP A 184 -25.46 -4.73 14.51
CA ASP A 184 -25.54 -6.18 14.29
C ASP A 184 -24.23 -6.79 13.78
N PHE A 185 -23.13 -6.00 13.76
CA PHE A 185 -21.82 -6.54 13.41
C PHE A 185 -21.37 -7.48 14.55
N LYS A 186 -21.56 -8.77 14.32
CA LYS A 186 -21.01 -9.80 15.18
C LYS A 186 -19.52 -9.88 14.90
N ALA A 187 -18.69 -9.70 15.92
CA ALA A 187 -17.31 -10.15 15.89
C ALA A 187 -17.27 -11.62 15.43
N GLY A 188 -16.18 -12.03 14.81
CA GLY A 188 -16.05 -13.35 14.21
C GLY A 188 -16.60 -14.45 15.12
N THR A 189 -17.35 -15.35 14.53
CA THR A 189 -18.09 -16.40 15.24
C THR A 189 -17.32 -17.71 15.33
N ILE A 190 -16.16 -17.79 14.67
CA ILE A 190 -15.36 -19.01 14.60
C ILE A 190 -14.41 -19.08 15.79
N GLN A 191 -14.38 -20.23 16.44
CA GLN A 191 -13.52 -20.44 17.59
C GLN A 191 -12.06 -20.58 17.17
N LYS A 192 -11.15 -19.82 17.81
CA LYS A 192 -9.72 -19.87 17.58
C LYS A 192 -9.12 -21.23 17.97
N ASN A 193 -8.14 -21.68 17.19
CA ASN A 193 -7.34 -22.82 17.57
C ASN A 193 -6.32 -22.41 18.63
N THR A 194 -6.38 -22.99 19.82
CA THR A 194 -5.46 -22.72 20.94
C THR A 194 -4.12 -23.47 20.80
N GLU A 195 -4.03 -24.41 19.86
CA GLU A 195 -2.82 -25.22 19.58
C GLU A 195 -2.13 -24.80 18.28
N ALA A 196 -2.40 -23.57 17.81
CA ALA A 196 -1.77 -23.03 16.60
C ALA A 196 -0.25 -22.92 16.75
N ASN A 197 0.48 -23.21 15.67
CA ASN A 197 1.95 -23.14 15.66
C ASN A 197 2.50 -21.72 15.81
N PHE A 198 1.66 -20.69 15.55
CA PHE A 198 2.01 -19.29 15.62
C PHE A 198 1.01 -18.52 16.46
N GLU A 199 1.44 -17.89 17.54
CA GLU A 199 0.62 -16.95 18.33
C GLU A 199 0.32 -15.66 17.56
N LYS A 200 1.29 -15.18 16.76
CA LYS A 200 1.21 -13.98 15.93
C LYS A 200 1.78 -14.28 14.56
N VAL A 201 1.06 -13.88 13.53
CA VAL A 201 1.54 -14.04 12.14
C VAL A 201 1.86 -12.68 11.53
N PHE A 202 3.10 -12.55 11.08
CA PHE A 202 3.63 -11.46 10.28
C PHE A 202 4.00 -12.03 8.91
N LEU A 203 3.00 -12.03 8.03
CA LEU A 203 3.10 -12.67 6.72
C LEU A 203 3.54 -11.70 5.63
N ARG A 204 4.45 -12.18 4.77
CA ARG A 204 4.76 -11.56 3.48
C ARG A 204 4.35 -12.49 2.35
N VAL A 205 3.38 -12.08 1.52
CA VAL A 205 3.06 -12.78 0.27
C VAL A 205 3.71 -12.02 -0.87
N SER A 206 4.40 -12.71 -1.77
CA SER A 206 5.22 -12.06 -2.79
C SER A 206 5.28 -12.85 -4.10
N GLY A 207 5.35 -12.12 -5.23
CA GLY A 207 5.36 -12.71 -6.58
C GLY A 207 5.23 -11.67 -7.67
N PHE A 208 4.73 -12.09 -8.83
CA PHE A 208 4.38 -11.19 -9.93
C PHE A 208 2.88 -10.85 -9.94
N GLY A 209 2.53 -9.73 -10.54
CA GLY A 209 1.15 -9.39 -10.85
C GLY A 209 0.47 -10.48 -11.69
N GLY A 210 -0.69 -10.96 -11.24
CA GLY A 210 -1.42 -12.08 -11.83
C GLY A 210 -1.28 -13.42 -11.09
N GLN A 211 -0.31 -13.55 -10.15
CA GLN A 211 -0.13 -14.77 -9.36
C GLN A 211 -1.01 -14.84 -8.09
N GLY A 212 -2.04 -14.00 -7.97
CA GLY A 212 -2.97 -14.04 -6.86
C GLY A 212 -2.45 -13.49 -5.52
N ILE A 213 -1.33 -12.74 -5.51
CA ILE A 213 -0.67 -12.23 -4.31
C ILE A 213 -1.63 -11.42 -3.43
N MET A 214 -2.32 -10.46 -4.05
CA MET A 214 -3.29 -9.60 -3.33
C MET A 214 -4.49 -10.41 -2.85
N SER A 215 -4.99 -11.34 -3.68
CA SER A 215 -6.13 -12.19 -3.35
C SER A 215 -5.83 -13.13 -2.17
N THR A 216 -4.62 -13.70 -2.11
CA THR A 216 -4.18 -14.50 -0.96
C THR A 216 -4.17 -13.66 0.32
N GLY A 217 -3.58 -12.46 0.27
CA GLY A 217 -3.50 -11.59 1.44
C GLY A 217 -4.88 -11.11 1.92
N ILE A 218 -5.77 -10.73 1.01
CA ILE A 218 -7.14 -10.30 1.34
C ILE A 218 -7.94 -11.47 1.93
N ALA A 219 -7.84 -12.67 1.34
CA ALA A 219 -8.55 -13.84 1.83
C ALA A 219 -8.13 -14.19 3.25
N LEU A 220 -6.81 -14.24 3.53
CA LEU A 220 -6.28 -14.50 4.87
C LEU A 220 -6.69 -13.42 5.88
N ALA A 221 -6.72 -12.15 5.45
CA ALA A 221 -7.18 -11.06 6.29
C ALA A 221 -8.66 -11.22 6.66
N ASN A 222 -9.53 -11.52 5.69
CA ASN A 222 -10.96 -11.73 5.94
C ASN A 222 -11.20 -12.95 6.83
N VAL A 223 -10.52 -14.07 6.56
CA VAL A 223 -10.62 -15.27 7.40
C VAL A 223 -10.19 -14.95 8.84
N GLY A 224 -9.08 -14.25 9.02
CA GLY A 224 -8.61 -13.84 10.36
C GLY A 224 -9.62 -12.98 11.12
N MET A 225 -10.37 -12.12 10.43
CA MET A 225 -11.45 -11.33 11.04
C MET A 225 -12.60 -12.21 11.51
N GLU A 226 -12.97 -13.26 10.77
CA GLU A 226 -14.03 -14.20 11.17
C GLU A 226 -13.63 -15.06 12.38
N TYR A 227 -12.32 -15.21 12.63
CA TYR A 227 -11.77 -15.82 13.84
C TYR A 227 -11.53 -14.80 14.98
N ASP A 228 -12.05 -13.58 14.87
CA ASP A 228 -11.89 -12.50 15.88
C ASP A 228 -10.43 -12.13 16.19
N TYR A 229 -9.55 -12.19 15.19
CA TYR A 229 -8.22 -11.61 15.27
C TYR A 229 -8.21 -10.13 14.86
N ASN A 230 -7.31 -9.36 15.44
CA ASN A 230 -6.92 -8.08 14.85
C ASN A 230 -6.09 -8.35 13.60
N VAL A 231 -6.50 -7.77 12.48
CA VAL A 231 -5.89 -8.02 11.17
C VAL A 231 -5.51 -6.72 10.50
N SER A 232 -4.39 -6.71 9.80
CA SER A 232 -4.07 -5.65 8.85
C SER A 232 -3.57 -6.26 7.54
N TRP A 233 -3.95 -5.64 6.42
CA TRP A 233 -3.46 -5.97 5.10
C TRP A 233 -2.92 -4.71 4.42
N LEU A 234 -1.67 -4.76 3.96
CA LEU A 234 -0.98 -3.66 3.29
C LEU A 234 -0.40 -4.13 1.96
N PRO A 235 -1.00 -3.76 0.83
CA PRO A 235 -0.47 -4.09 -0.49
C PRO A 235 0.73 -3.21 -0.86
N SER A 236 1.67 -3.79 -1.61
CA SER A 236 2.79 -3.09 -2.22
C SER A 236 3.01 -3.64 -3.63
N TYR A 237 2.74 -2.81 -4.62
CA TYR A 237 2.94 -3.15 -6.03
C TYR A 237 3.50 -1.94 -6.79
N GLY A 238 4.29 -2.23 -7.81
CA GLY A 238 4.84 -1.21 -8.70
C GLY A 238 3.80 -0.68 -9.69
N PRO A 239 4.17 0.31 -10.51
CA PRO A 239 3.31 0.88 -11.56
C PRO A 239 2.93 -0.14 -12.65
N GLU A 240 3.61 -1.25 -12.72
CA GLU A 240 3.35 -2.34 -13.68
C GLU A 240 2.35 -3.33 -13.08
N MET A 241 1.08 -3.23 -13.48
CA MET A 241 0.01 -4.07 -12.96
C MET A 241 0.08 -5.54 -13.40
N ARG A 242 0.87 -5.88 -14.43
CA ARG A 242 1.09 -7.26 -14.91
C ARG A 242 2.57 -7.49 -15.19
N GLY A 243 3.12 -8.58 -14.65
CA GLY A 243 4.53 -8.93 -14.79
C GLY A 243 5.50 -8.14 -13.90
N GLY A 244 5.05 -7.07 -13.22
CA GLY A 244 5.82 -6.35 -12.22
C GLY A 244 5.81 -7.04 -10.87
N THR A 245 6.75 -6.69 -9.99
CA THR A 245 6.83 -7.24 -8.64
C THR A 245 5.63 -6.78 -7.79
N ALA A 246 4.95 -7.74 -7.18
CA ALA A 246 3.85 -7.48 -6.25
C ALA A 246 4.12 -8.18 -4.93
N ASN A 247 3.81 -7.53 -3.82
CA ASN A 247 3.81 -8.17 -2.51
C ASN A 247 2.76 -7.54 -1.60
N CYS A 248 2.37 -8.25 -0.55
CA CYS A 248 1.57 -7.66 0.52
C CYS A 248 2.05 -8.14 1.88
N SER A 249 1.85 -7.29 2.87
CA SER A 249 2.00 -7.61 4.29
C SER A 249 0.64 -7.94 4.88
N VAL A 250 0.57 -9.02 5.66
CA VAL A 250 -0.63 -9.35 6.45
C VAL A 250 -0.18 -9.59 7.89
N LYS A 251 -0.82 -8.93 8.83
CA LYS A 251 -0.67 -9.22 10.27
C LYS A 251 -1.94 -9.82 10.80
N ILE A 252 -1.81 -10.91 11.56
CA ILE A 252 -2.92 -11.58 12.23
C ILE A 252 -2.48 -11.83 13.67
N GLN A 253 -3.15 -11.24 14.63
CA GLN A 253 -2.78 -11.32 16.06
C GLN A 253 -3.95 -10.96 16.98
N GLU A 254 -3.86 -11.29 18.26
CA GLU A 254 -4.86 -10.91 19.23
C GLU A 254 -4.72 -9.46 19.69
N ASP A 255 -3.50 -8.98 19.79
CA ASP A 255 -3.21 -7.60 20.19
C ASP A 255 -3.57 -6.58 19.10
N LYS A 256 -3.82 -5.33 19.50
CA LYS A 256 -4.02 -4.23 18.56
C LYS A 256 -2.80 -4.00 17.67
N ILE A 257 -3.01 -3.81 16.38
CA ILE A 257 -1.96 -3.59 15.39
C ILE A 257 -1.63 -2.09 15.33
N GLY A 258 -0.42 -1.72 15.75
CA GLY A 258 0.04 -0.33 15.69
C GLY A 258 0.59 0.10 14.33
N ALA A 259 1.11 -0.84 13.53
CA ALA A 259 1.66 -0.59 12.19
C ALA A 259 1.35 -1.78 11.28
N SER A 260 0.89 -1.52 10.06
CA SER A 260 0.49 -2.56 9.09
C SER A 260 1.66 -3.15 8.31
N GLU A 261 2.81 -2.47 8.23
CA GLU A 261 3.97 -2.99 7.52
C GLU A 261 4.62 -4.15 8.27
N VAL A 262 5.03 -5.17 7.52
CA VAL A 262 5.81 -6.31 8.01
C VAL A 262 7.25 -6.16 7.52
N THR A 263 8.17 -5.80 8.39
CA THR A 263 9.60 -5.66 8.09
C THR A 263 10.38 -6.94 8.33
N GLU A 264 9.95 -7.72 9.31
CA GLU A 264 10.55 -8.99 9.73
C GLU A 264 9.46 -10.06 9.77
N PRO A 265 9.16 -10.72 8.62
CA PRO A 265 8.12 -11.74 8.54
C PRO A 265 8.53 -13.02 9.27
N ASN A 266 7.58 -13.65 9.98
CA ASN A 266 7.70 -15.01 10.48
C ASN A 266 7.04 -16.04 9.57
N VAL A 267 6.24 -15.59 8.59
CA VAL A 267 5.72 -16.45 7.52
C VAL A 267 5.93 -15.75 6.18
N ILE A 268 6.41 -16.49 5.18
CA ILE A 268 6.55 -16.00 3.80
C ILE A 268 5.84 -16.97 2.86
N ILE A 269 5.12 -16.41 1.88
CA ILE A 269 4.64 -17.14 0.69
C ILE A 269 5.31 -16.52 -0.53
N ALA A 270 6.23 -17.25 -1.16
CA ALA A 270 6.96 -16.82 -2.35
C ALA A 270 6.43 -17.55 -3.60
N MET A 271 5.88 -16.79 -4.54
CA MET A 271 5.26 -17.34 -5.75
C MET A 271 6.21 -17.37 -6.96
N ASN A 272 7.39 -16.76 -6.86
CA ASN A 272 8.44 -16.80 -7.88
C ASN A 272 9.83 -16.66 -7.28
N GLN A 273 10.84 -17.03 -8.04
CA GLN A 273 12.23 -17.05 -7.58
C GLN A 273 12.76 -15.68 -7.14
N PRO A 274 12.57 -14.55 -7.88
CA PRO A 274 13.06 -13.25 -7.44
C PRO A 274 12.46 -12.80 -6.09
N SER A 275 11.22 -13.20 -5.82
CA SER A 275 10.58 -12.91 -4.53
C SER A 275 11.14 -13.77 -3.40
N LEU A 276 11.43 -15.04 -3.65
CA LEU A 276 12.10 -15.92 -2.70
C LEU A 276 13.45 -15.31 -2.30
N GLU A 277 14.35 -15.09 -3.25
CA GLU A 277 15.70 -14.56 -3.03
C GLU A 277 15.73 -13.21 -2.30
N LYS A 278 14.71 -12.39 -2.54
CA LYS A 278 14.58 -11.08 -1.92
C LYS A 278 14.13 -11.16 -0.47
N PHE A 279 13.07 -11.92 -0.20
CA PHE A 279 12.36 -11.86 1.08
C PHE A 279 12.82 -12.91 2.10
N GLU A 280 13.44 -14.03 1.69
CA GLU A 280 14.02 -14.98 2.64
C GLU A 280 15.03 -14.33 3.59
N LYS A 281 15.75 -13.29 3.13
CA LYS A 281 16.82 -12.60 3.88
C LYS A 281 16.31 -11.79 5.07
N ILE A 282 15.06 -11.38 5.05
CA ILE A 282 14.45 -10.54 6.11
C ILE A 282 13.55 -11.35 7.05
N MET A 283 13.47 -12.66 6.83
CA MET A 283 12.66 -13.56 7.64
C MET A 283 13.31 -13.82 9.00
N VAL A 284 12.50 -13.83 10.06
CA VAL A 284 13.00 -14.20 11.40
C VAL A 284 13.34 -15.68 11.49
N PRO A 285 14.33 -16.07 12.29
CA PRO A 285 14.63 -17.49 12.57
C PRO A 285 13.42 -18.22 13.16
N GLY A 286 13.27 -19.51 12.85
CA GLY A 286 12.15 -20.34 13.32
C GLY A 286 10.82 -20.05 12.66
N GLY A 287 10.79 -19.25 11.58
CA GLY A 287 9.59 -18.97 10.81
C GLY A 287 9.34 -20.02 9.71
N ALA A 288 8.17 -19.91 9.03
CA ALA A 288 7.74 -20.82 7.97
C ALA A 288 7.86 -20.17 6.57
N LEU A 289 8.64 -20.77 5.69
CA LEU A 289 8.86 -20.35 4.31
C LEU A 289 8.11 -21.27 3.35
N ILE A 290 7.01 -20.82 2.82
CA ILE A 290 6.22 -21.50 1.80
C ILE A 290 6.64 -20.96 0.44
N TYR A 291 7.02 -21.83 -0.48
CA TYR A 291 7.33 -21.39 -1.84
C TYR A 291 6.70 -22.28 -2.90
N ASN A 292 6.38 -21.67 -4.04
CA ASN A 292 5.73 -22.34 -5.17
C ASN A 292 6.75 -23.21 -5.93
N SER A 293 6.89 -24.46 -5.57
CA SER A 293 7.84 -25.40 -6.17
C SER A 293 7.55 -25.76 -7.63
N THR A 294 6.39 -25.37 -8.20
CA THR A 294 6.15 -25.49 -9.65
C THR A 294 6.95 -24.47 -10.46
N LEU A 295 7.27 -23.30 -9.91
CA LEU A 295 7.88 -22.17 -10.62
C LEU A 295 9.25 -21.77 -10.05
N ILE A 296 9.69 -22.42 -8.96
CA ILE A 296 10.94 -22.12 -8.28
C ILE A 296 11.73 -23.41 -8.20
N ASP A 297 12.82 -23.47 -8.98
CA ASP A 297 13.69 -24.66 -9.10
C ASP A 297 14.89 -24.60 -8.15
N ILE A 298 15.08 -23.49 -7.43
CA ILE A 298 16.18 -23.34 -6.46
C ILE A 298 15.72 -23.67 -5.04
N GLU A 299 16.62 -24.20 -4.24
CA GLU A 299 16.41 -24.34 -2.80
C GLU A 299 16.64 -23.00 -2.09
N PRO A 300 15.82 -22.66 -1.06
CA PRO A 300 16.08 -21.52 -0.19
C PRO A 300 17.46 -21.59 0.46
N SER A 301 18.08 -20.43 0.68
CA SER A 301 19.42 -20.34 1.27
C SER A 301 19.44 -20.42 2.80
N ARG A 302 18.27 -20.51 3.46
CA ARG A 302 18.09 -20.51 4.92
C ARG A 302 18.06 -21.93 5.49
N ASP A 303 18.74 -22.13 6.59
CA ASP A 303 18.79 -23.38 7.37
C ASP A 303 18.18 -23.24 8.79
N ASP A 304 17.73 -22.04 9.13
CA ASP A 304 17.18 -21.67 10.41
C ASP A 304 15.66 -21.39 10.37
N VAL A 305 14.98 -21.81 9.30
CA VAL A 305 13.53 -21.68 9.09
C VAL A 305 12.96 -22.99 8.55
N ASP A 306 11.66 -23.23 8.79
CA ASP A 306 10.97 -24.37 8.24
C ASP A 306 10.59 -24.11 6.78
N ILE A 307 10.97 -25.01 5.87
CA ILE A 307 10.84 -24.83 4.43
C ILE A 307 9.76 -25.78 3.87
N TYR A 308 8.78 -25.21 3.18
CA TYR A 308 7.64 -25.91 2.62
C TYR A 308 7.53 -25.70 1.09
N PRO A 309 8.11 -26.61 0.28
CA PRO A 309 7.95 -26.63 -1.18
C PRO A 309 6.54 -27.13 -1.54
N VAL A 310 5.63 -26.21 -1.87
CA VAL A 310 4.26 -26.54 -2.28
C VAL A 310 4.10 -26.26 -3.78
N PRO A 311 3.66 -27.23 -4.61
CA PRO A 311 3.45 -27.01 -6.05
C PRO A 311 2.16 -26.24 -6.31
N ILE A 312 2.11 -24.99 -5.83
CA ILE A 312 0.89 -24.16 -5.78
C ILE A 312 0.26 -24.01 -7.16
N THR A 313 1.08 -23.67 -8.18
CA THR A 313 0.57 -23.53 -9.55
C THR A 313 0.20 -24.88 -10.16
N GLY A 314 0.96 -25.94 -9.89
CA GLY A 314 0.63 -27.30 -10.37
C GLY A 314 -0.72 -27.80 -9.85
N ILE A 315 -0.98 -27.62 -8.55
CA ILE A 315 -2.27 -27.95 -7.95
C ILE A 315 -3.42 -27.14 -8.58
N ALA A 316 -3.20 -25.86 -8.85
CA ALA A 316 -4.21 -25.02 -9.50
C ALA A 316 -4.45 -25.43 -10.97
N ASP A 317 -3.42 -25.82 -11.70
CA ASP A 317 -3.51 -26.33 -13.07
C ASP A 317 -4.30 -27.66 -13.15
N GLU A 318 -4.09 -28.57 -12.21
CA GLU A 318 -4.87 -29.80 -12.09
C GLU A 318 -6.37 -29.53 -11.86
N LEU A 319 -6.71 -28.43 -11.17
CA LEU A 319 -8.08 -27.98 -10.98
C LEU A 319 -8.66 -27.28 -12.22
N GLY A 320 -7.83 -27.03 -13.24
CA GLY A 320 -8.23 -26.48 -14.53
C GLY A 320 -8.26 -24.94 -14.60
N ASP A 321 -7.80 -24.23 -13.57
CA ASP A 321 -7.72 -22.77 -13.59
C ASP A 321 -6.61 -22.24 -12.66
N THR A 322 -5.54 -21.72 -13.23
CA THR A 322 -4.42 -21.13 -12.46
C THR A 322 -4.82 -20.00 -11.53
N ARG A 323 -5.97 -19.36 -11.74
CA ARG A 323 -6.45 -18.26 -10.89
C ARG A 323 -6.78 -18.72 -9.46
N VAL A 324 -7.03 -20.02 -9.24
CA VAL A 324 -7.30 -20.56 -7.89
C VAL A 324 -6.03 -20.80 -7.05
N GLN A 325 -4.84 -20.57 -7.60
CA GLN A 325 -3.58 -20.70 -6.88
C GLN A 325 -3.50 -19.87 -5.58
N SER A 326 -4.24 -18.75 -5.51
CA SER A 326 -4.37 -17.97 -4.28
C SER A 326 -5.04 -18.79 -3.16
N MET A 327 -6.02 -19.61 -3.49
CA MET A 327 -6.71 -20.45 -2.49
C MET A 327 -5.91 -21.70 -2.14
N VAL A 328 -5.11 -22.22 -3.05
CA VAL A 328 -4.11 -23.26 -2.72
C VAL A 328 -3.12 -22.71 -1.68
N SER A 329 -2.64 -21.47 -1.88
CA SER A 329 -1.76 -20.79 -0.92
C SER A 329 -2.41 -20.57 0.45
N VAL A 330 -3.71 -20.23 0.47
CA VAL A 330 -4.50 -20.07 1.71
C VAL A 330 -4.60 -21.39 2.46
N GLY A 331 -4.88 -22.51 1.74
CA GLY A 331 -4.93 -23.84 2.33
C GLY A 331 -3.58 -24.29 2.91
N ALA A 332 -2.50 -24.11 2.16
CA ALA A 332 -1.14 -24.41 2.64
C ALA A 332 -0.77 -23.59 3.88
N PHE A 333 -1.09 -22.30 3.87
CA PHE A 333 -0.89 -21.42 5.03
C PHE A 333 -1.67 -21.92 6.25
N ALA A 334 -2.92 -22.29 6.07
CA ALA A 334 -3.76 -22.79 7.17
C ALA A 334 -3.19 -24.07 7.81
N ALA A 335 -2.70 -25.02 7.00
CA ALA A 335 -2.08 -26.25 7.49
C ALA A 335 -0.79 -25.96 8.29
N ILE A 336 0.08 -25.10 7.78
CA ILE A 336 1.40 -24.81 8.39
C ILE A 336 1.25 -24.01 9.68
N THR A 337 0.34 -23.03 9.69
CA THR A 337 0.17 -22.17 10.87
C THR A 337 -0.75 -22.76 11.93
N GLY A 338 -1.65 -23.66 11.54
CA GLY A 338 -2.68 -24.20 12.41
C GLY A 338 -3.72 -23.18 12.87
N LEU A 339 -3.67 -21.93 12.34
CA LEU A 339 -4.58 -20.87 12.79
C LEU A 339 -6.02 -21.08 12.33
N PHE A 340 -6.22 -21.67 11.16
CA PHE A 340 -7.51 -21.76 10.51
C PHE A 340 -7.85 -23.18 10.10
N ASP A 341 -9.07 -23.61 10.42
CA ASP A 341 -9.62 -24.86 9.91
C ASP A 341 -9.99 -24.72 8.44
N PRO A 342 -9.56 -25.64 7.54
CA PRO A 342 -9.85 -25.55 6.11
C PRO A 342 -11.34 -25.59 5.79
N GLU A 343 -12.16 -26.32 6.55
CA GLU A 343 -13.59 -26.40 6.33
C GLU A 343 -14.32 -25.11 6.77
N GLU A 344 -13.82 -24.42 7.80
CA GLU A 344 -14.32 -23.09 8.14
C GLU A 344 -13.97 -22.07 7.04
N ILE A 345 -12.77 -22.12 6.46
CA ILE A 345 -12.42 -21.28 5.30
C ILE A 345 -13.36 -21.57 4.13
N VAL A 346 -13.67 -22.82 3.86
CA VAL A 346 -14.59 -23.24 2.79
C VAL A 346 -15.99 -22.68 3.01
N LYS A 347 -16.49 -22.65 4.23
CA LYS A 347 -17.80 -22.03 4.56
C LYS A 347 -17.83 -20.52 4.27
N LEU A 348 -16.69 -19.85 4.31
CA LEU A 348 -16.57 -18.42 4.02
C LEU A 348 -16.47 -18.10 2.51
N MET A 349 -16.33 -19.09 1.62
CA MET A 349 -16.19 -18.86 0.18
C MET A 349 -17.29 -18.00 -0.44
N PRO A 350 -18.59 -18.15 -0.10
CA PRO A 350 -19.63 -17.27 -0.64
C PRO A 350 -19.43 -15.80 -0.29
N SER A 351 -18.91 -15.47 0.89
CA SER A 351 -18.63 -14.10 1.30
C SER A 351 -17.33 -13.57 0.72
N LEU A 352 -16.29 -14.43 0.61
CA LEU A 352 -15.01 -14.05 0.01
C LEU A 352 -15.11 -13.80 -1.51
N PHE A 353 -16.04 -14.44 -2.17
CA PHE A 353 -16.24 -14.38 -3.63
C PHE A 353 -17.68 -13.98 -3.99
N GLU A 354 -18.22 -12.98 -3.31
CA GLU A 354 -19.58 -12.51 -3.53
C GLU A 354 -19.88 -12.24 -5.01
N GLY A 355 -21.02 -12.72 -5.50
CA GLY A 355 -21.46 -12.56 -6.88
C GLY A 355 -20.73 -13.43 -7.92
N LYS A 356 -19.86 -14.36 -7.52
CA LYS A 356 -19.24 -15.32 -8.44
C LYS A 356 -20.12 -16.56 -8.67
N PRO A 357 -20.07 -17.16 -9.88
CA PRO A 357 -20.80 -18.40 -10.16
C PRO A 357 -20.39 -19.55 -9.23
N ASP A 358 -21.32 -20.45 -8.91
CA ASP A 358 -21.10 -21.63 -8.05
C ASP A 358 -19.91 -22.51 -8.51
N LYS A 359 -19.66 -22.57 -9.81
CA LYS A 359 -18.50 -23.29 -10.34
C LYS A 359 -17.19 -22.71 -9.82
N VAL A 360 -17.09 -21.38 -9.75
CA VAL A 360 -15.90 -20.67 -9.24
C VAL A 360 -15.75 -20.90 -7.74
N LEU A 361 -16.87 -20.84 -7.00
CA LEU A 361 -16.85 -21.11 -5.56
C LEU A 361 -16.32 -22.51 -5.28
N ARG A 362 -16.89 -23.56 -5.91
CA ARG A 362 -16.44 -24.95 -5.75
C ARG A 362 -14.97 -25.17 -6.10
N MET A 363 -14.46 -24.53 -7.15
CA MET A 363 -13.05 -24.64 -7.50
C MET A 363 -12.13 -24.02 -6.42
N ASN A 364 -12.53 -22.90 -5.84
CA ASN A 364 -11.77 -22.27 -4.74
C ASN A 364 -11.85 -23.10 -3.45
N GLU A 365 -13.01 -23.68 -3.14
CA GLU A 365 -13.16 -24.62 -2.01
C GLU A 365 -12.21 -25.81 -2.15
N GLU A 366 -12.19 -26.43 -3.33
CA GLU A 366 -11.30 -27.55 -3.61
C GLU A 366 -9.81 -27.15 -3.58
N ALA A 367 -9.48 -25.94 -4.04
CA ALA A 367 -8.14 -25.40 -4.00
C ALA A 367 -7.63 -25.24 -2.55
N VAL A 368 -8.46 -24.74 -1.63
CA VAL A 368 -8.12 -24.69 -0.19
C VAL A 368 -7.84 -26.08 0.36
N ARG A 369 -8.74 -27.04 0.13
CA ARG A 369 -8.57 -28.43 0.61
C ARG A 369 -7.31 -29.06 0.07
N LYS A 370 -7.07 -28.97 -1.24
CA LYS A 370 -5.86 -29.53 -1.86
C LYS A 370 -4.58 -28.91 -1.33
N GLY A 371 -4.54 -27.58 -1.15
CA GLY A 371 -3.40 -26.90 -0.55
C GLY A 371 -3.14 -27.34 0.89
N TYR A 372 -4.19 -27.49 1.68
CA TYR A 372 -4.11 -27.95 3.07
C TYR A 372 -3.64 -29.40 3.16
N TYR A 373 -4.29 -30.33 2.45
CA TYR A 373 -3.95 -31.74 2.50
C TYR A 373 -2.59 -32.05 1.89
N TYR A 374 -2.17 -31.33 0.85
CA TYR A 374 -0.82 -31.47 0.33
C TYR A 374 0.23 -31.25 1.43
N VAL A 375 0.04 -30.23 2.24
CA VAL A 375 0.98 -29.91 3.33
C VAL A 375 0.93 -31.00 4.41
N THR A 376 -0.23 -31.36 4.91
CA THR A 376 -0.38 -32.35 5.99
C THR A 376 0.03 -33.77 5.61
N GLU A 377 0.01 -34.12 4.33
CA GLU A 377 0.42 -35.44 3.81
C GLU A 377 1.94 -35.50 3.55
N ASN A 378 2.61 -34.38 3.26
CA ASN A 378 3.99 -34.38 2.86
C ASN A 378 4.94 -33.79 3.91
N PHE A 379 4.43 -33.10 4.92
CA PHE A 379 5.23 -32.46 5.97
C PHE A 379 4.65 -32.76 7.36
N SER A 380 5.55 -32.76 8.34
CA SER A 380 5.15 -32.81 9.76
C SER A 380 4.85 -31.39 10.23
N VAL A 381 3.57 -31.03 10.32
CA VAL A 381 3.09 -29.71 10.72
C VAL A 381 2.20 -29.80 11.97
#